data_71fbfd4205659042f27d112248810c13
#
_entry.id   71fbfd4205659042f27d112248810c13
#
_cell.length_a   1.000
_cell.length_b   1.000
_cell.length_c   1.000
_cell.angle_alpha   90.00
_cell.angle_beta   90.00
_cell.angle_gamma   90.00
#
_symmetry.space_group_name_H-M   'P 1'
#
loop_
_entity.id
_entity.type
_entity.pdbx_description
1 polymer ?
#
loop_
_entity_poly.entity_id
_entity_poly.type
_entity_poly.pdbx_seq_one_letter_code
_entity_poly.pdbx_strand_id
1 'polypeptide(L)'
;YPRIENILGETWGFARRCRDQKVAKLLEKYYWASLLAQENFARTALINGRPVGIVLAKKEGKGGAKPGMRLRSLIYALRLLINQEGRENLKVFRELNRQNREMFKKTGEKFDGELVYLNIIRNKRGRGMGTRLWEDAKDFIKENGGKNFFFFTDTTCDYKFYEEKGCVRICQSEKILDLGGQRKHLKLFIYKYEF
;
A
#
# COMPACT_ATOMS: atom_id res chain seq x y z
N TYR A 1 7.61 15.58 4.33
CA TYR A 1 6.81 14.46 4.82
C TYR A 1 7.56 13.39 5.65
N PRO A 2 8.67 13.70 6.36
CA PRO A 2 9.49 12.67 7.04
C PRO A 2 8.72 11.84 8.08
N ARG A 3 7.68 12.41 8.71
CA ARG A 3 6.88 11.69 9.72
C ARG A 3 5.92 10.66 9.14
N ILE A 4 5.48 10.84 7.89
CA ILE A 4 4.60 9.89 7.19
C ILE A 4 5.44 8.75 6.62
N GLU A 5 6.66 9.02 6.15
CA GLU A 5 7.62 8.00 5.74
C GLU A 5 7.89 7.00 6.87
N ASN A 6 8.01 7.48 8.11
CA ASN A 6 8.18 6.63 9.29
C ASN A 6 6.99 5.68 9.55
N ILE A 7 5.74 6.11 9.24
CA ILE A 7 4.55 5.24 9.36
C ILE A 7 4.68 4.02 8.45
N LEU A 8 5.20 4.21 7.24
CA LEU A 8 5.46 3.13 6.29
C LEU A 8 6.62 2.22 6.74
N GLY A 9 7.70 2.84 7.24
CA GLY A 9 8.86 2.11 7.74
C GLY A 9 8.51 1.16 8.89
N GLU A 10 7.66 1.61 9.83
CA GLU A 10 7.15 0.77 10.92
C GLU A 10 6.30 -0.40 10.40
N THR A 11 5.44 -0.16 9.41
CA THR A 11 4.55 -1.17 8.85
C THR A 11 5.30 -2.27 8.13
N TRP A 12 6.24 -1.91 7.25
CA TRP A 12 7.05 -2.87 6.50
C TRP A 12 8.24 -3.40 7.28
N GLY A 13 8.62 -2.74 8.38
CA GLY A 13 9.73 -3.15 9.23
C GLY A 13 11.08 -3.11 8.52
N PHE A 14 11.28 -2.21 7.54
CA PHE A 14 12.53 -2.09 6.80
C PHE A 14 13.74 -1.90 7.72
N ALA A 15 13.62 -1.01 8.71
CA ALA A 15 14.68 -0.75 9.68
C ALA A 15 15.11 -1.99 10.50
N ARG A 16 14.17 -2.95 10.70
CA ARG A 16 14.45 -4.21 11.42
C ARG A 16 14.98 -5.33 10.53
N ARG A 17 14.66 -5.27 9.22
CA ARG A 17 14.99 -6.33 8.26
C ARG A 17 16.27 -6.05 7.48
N CYS A 18 16.58 -4.77 7.24
CA CYS A 18 17.79 -4.38 6.55
C CYS A 18 18.97 -4.30 7.50
N ARG A 19 20.12 -4.85 7.09
CA ARG A 19 21.40 -4.72 7.77
C ARG A 19 21.94 -3.29 7.65
N ASP A 20 21.79 -2.70 6.45
CA ASP A 20 22.17 -1.32 6.16
C ASP A 20 21.00 -0.37 6.35
N GLN A 21 21.08 0.51 7.35
CA GLN A 21 20.05 1.52 7.64
C GLN A 21 19.89 2.55 6.52
N LYS A 22 20.90 2.76 5.69
CA LYS A 22 20.78 3.64 4.49
C LYS A 22 19.89 2.97 3.44
N VAL A 23 20.01 1.65 3.27
CA VAL A 23 19.14 0.86 2.39
C VAL A 23 17.71 0.88 2.92
N ALA A 24 17.50 0.68 4.23
CA ALA A 24 16.19 0.75 4.85
C ALA A 24 15.47 2.08 4.55
N LYS A 25 16.13 3.22 4.81
CA LYS A 25 15.61 4.56 4.52
C LYS A 25 15.36 4.79 3.04
N LEU A 26 16.18 4.24 2.17
CA LEU A 26 16.00 4.36 0.72
C LEU A 26 14.79 3.54 0.24
N LEU A 27 14.55 2.36 0.82
CA LEU A 27 13.35 1.54 0.57
C LEU A 27 12.07 2.26 1.01
N GLU A 28 12.09 2.92 2.17
CA GLU A 28 10.96 3.75 2.64
C GLU A 28 10.63 4.86 1.63
N LYS A 29 11.64 5.60 1.17
CA LYS A 29 11.47 6.66 0.17
C LYS A 29 10.99 6.11 -1.18
N TYR A 30 11.55 4.99 -1.62
CA TYR A 30 11.13 4.32 -2.84
C TYR A 30 9.65 3.91 -2.79
N TYR A 31 9.28 3.20 -1.72
CA TYR A 31 7.92 2.71 -1.55
C TYR A 31 6.92 3.86 -1.43
N TRP A 32 7.24 4.88 -0.63
CA TRP A 32 6.43 6.08 -0.50
C TRP A 32 6.21 6.80 -1.83
N ALA A 33 7.29 7.06 -2.57
CA ALA A 33 7.18 7.69 -3.88
C ALA A 33 6.36 6.84 -4.87
N SER A 34 6.45 5.50 -4.81
CA SER A 34 5.67 4.60 -5.65
C SER A 34 4.18 4.61 -5.33
N LEU A 35 3.80 4.74 -4.06
CA LEU A 35 2.41 4.89 -3.63
C LEU A 35 1.83 6.24 -4.08
N LEU A 36 2.56 7.34 -3.81
CA LEU A 36 2.14 8.69 -4.21
C LEU A 36 2.06 8.88 -5.73
N ALA A 37 2.78 8.05 -6.50
CA ALA A 37 2.70 8.09 -7.97
C ALA A 37 1.40 7.48 -8.52
N GLN A 38 0.65 6.74 -7.70
CA GLN A 38 -0.54 6.00 -8.13
C GLN A 38 -1.84 6.65 -7.68
N GLU A 39 -1.82 7.41 -6.57
CA GLU A 39 -3.02 7.95 -5.97
C GLU A 39 -3.47 9.28 -6.59
N ASN A 40 -4.74 9.58 -6.50
CA ASN A 40 -5.31 10.91 -6.77
C ASN A 40 -6.18 11.41 -5.61
N PHE A 41 -6.15 10.70 -4.49
CA PHE A 41 -6.73 11.10 -3.21
C PHE A 41 -5.84 10.67 -2.05
N ALA A 42 -5.61 11.58 -1.13
CA ALA A 42 -4.87 11.33 0.11
C ALA A 42 -5.53 12.02 1.29
N ARG A 43 -5.67 11.30 2.40
CA ARG A 43 -6.15 11.86 3.68
C ARG A 43 -5.27 11.35 4.82
N THR A 44 -4.95 12.22 5.76
CA THR A 44 -4.08 11.89 6.91
C THR A 44 -4.84 12.10 8.23
N ALA A 45 -4.80 11.10 9.09
CA ALA A 45 -5.29 11.22 10.46
C ALA A 45 -4.20 11.83 11.35
N LEU A 46 -4.59 12.83 12.15
CA LEU A 46 -3.69 13.53 13.05
C LEU A 46 -4.15 13.36 14.50
N ILE A 47 -3.19 13.24 15.45
CA ILE A 47 -3.41 13.40 16.89
C ILE A 47 -2.43 14.46 17.37
N ASN A 48 -2.94 15.53 17.97
CA ASN A 48 -2.14 16.68 18.43
C ASN A 48 -1.18 17.19 17.34
N GLY A 49 -1.67 17.35 16.12
CA GLY A 49 -0.92 17.82 14.96
C GLY A 49 0.12 16.82 14.40
N ARG A 50 0.18 15.59 14.94
CA ARG A 50 1.12 14.55 14.50
C ARG A 50 0.41 13.53 13.63
N PRO A 51 0.92 13.19 12.44
CA PRO A 51 0.39 12.13 11.59
C PRO A 51 0.44 10.77 12.30
N VAL A 52 -0.69 10.07 12.34
CA VAL A 52 -0.83 8.75 12.97
C VAL A 52 -1.43 7.72 12.03
N GLY A 53 -1.93 8.15 10.89
CA GLY A 53 -2.47 7.26 9.86
C GLY A 53 -2.67 7.99 8.55
N ILE A 54 -2.86 7.21 7.48
CA ILE A 54 -3.06 7.74 6.15
C ILE A 54 -3.88 6.77 5.32
N VAL A 55 -4.69 7.31 4.43
CA VAL A 55 -5.33 6.60 3.33
C VAL A 55 -4.92 7.24 2.01
N LEU A 56 -4.65 6.38 1.02
CA LEU A 56 -4.43 6.75 -0.37
C LEU A 56 -5.44 5.98 -1.21
N ALA A 57 -6.14 6.67 -2.09
CA ALA A 57 -7.09 6.07 -3.01
C ALA A 57 -6.89 6.61 -4.43
N LYS A 58 -7.43 5.89 -5.38
CA LYS A 58 -7.43 6.27 -6.78
C LYS A 58 -8.82 6.05 -7.36
N LYS A 59 -9.32 7.03 -8.09
CA LYS A 59 -10.49 6.90 -8.98
C LYS A 59 -9.99 6.88 -10.42
N GLU A 60 -10.31 5.83 -11.15
CA GLU A 60 -9.96 5.71 -12.55
C GLU A 60 -10.64 6.82 -13.38
N GLY A 61 -9.96 7.29 -14.41
CA GLY A 61 -10.46 8.38 -15.27
C GLY A 61 -10.36 9.78 -14.64
N LYS A 62 -10.12 9.90 -13.34
CA LYS A 62 -9.81 11.18 -12.70
C LYS A 62 -8.31 11.44 -12.77
N GLY A 63 -7.88 12.57 -13.33
CA GLY A 63 -6.48 12.94 -13.44
C GLY A 63 -5.74 12.81 -12.11
N GLY A 64 -4.47 12.46 -12.16
CA GLY A 64 -3.68 12.20 -10.95
C GLY A 64 -2.28 11.69 -11.20
N ALA A 65 -1.88 11.58 -12.48
CA ALA A 65 -0.50 11.22 -12.78
C ALA A 65 0.45 12.23 -12.14
N LYS A 66 1.28 11.79 -11.21
CA LYS A 66 2.30 12.61 -10.56
C LYS A 66 3.68 12.25 -11.14
N PRO A 67 4.06 12.82 -12.30
CA PRO A 67 5.30 12.46 -12.99
C PRO A 67 6.54 12.66 -12.11
N GLY A 68 6.53 13.71 -11.28
CA GLY A 68 7.61 13.94 -10.30
C GLY A 68 7.76 12.83 -9.27
N MET A 69 6.66 12.19 -8.83
CA MET A 69 6.74 11.06 -7.90
C MET A 69 7.18 9.77 -8.61
N ARG A 70 6.75 9.56 -9.87
CA ARG A 70 7.26 8.46 -10.70
C ARG A 70 8.76 8.58 -10.92
N LEU A 71 9.23 9.78 -11.28
CA LEU A 71 10.67 10.03 -11.44
C LEU A 71 11.45 9.80 -10.14
N ARG A 72 10.95 10.28 -8.99
CA ARG A 72 11.57 10.03 -7.68
C ARG A 72 11.64 8.55 -7.35
N SER A 73 10.55 7.81 -7.57
CA SER A 73 10.52 6.35 -7.38
C SER A 73 11.59 5.67 -8.25
N LEU A 74 11.72 6.05 -9.51
CA LEU A 74 12.74 5.54 -10.41
C LEU A 74 14.16 5.83 -9.92
N ILE A 75 14.43 7.08 -9.52
CA ILE A 75 15.74 7.48 -8.97
C ILE A 75 16.09 6.64 -7.73
N TYR A 76 15.13 6.45 -6.81
CA TYR A 76 15.36 5.63 -5.61
C TYR A 76 15.58 4.15 -5.98
N ALA A 77 14.84 3.62 -6.96
CA ALA A 77 15.06 2.26 -7.46
C ALA A 77 16.47 2.10 -8.05
N LEU A 78 16.93 3.04 -8.87
CA LEU A 78 18.29 3.02 -9.44
C LEU A 78 19.36 3.05 -8.33
N ARG A 79 19.19 3.87 -7.30
CA ARG A 79 20.10 3.89 -6.14
C ARG A 79 20.09 2.57 -5.37
N LEU A 80 18.94 1.92 -5.21
CA LEU A 80 18.83 0.61 -4.58
C LEU A 80 19.57 -0.49 -5.38
N LEU A 81 19.64 -0.37 -6.70
CA LEU A 81 20.35 -1.33 -7.55
C LEU A 81 21.86 -1.36 -7.31
N ILE A 82 22.45 -0.28 -6.78
CA ILE A 82 23.89 -0.20 -6.50
C ILE A 82 24.27 -1.13 -5.33
N ASN A 83 23.36 -1.34 -4.37
CA ASN A 83 23.59 -2.16 -3.18
C ASN A 83 22.96 -3.55 -3.33
N GLN A 84 23.67 -4.60 -2.87
CA GLN A 84 23.17 -5.98 -2.97
C GLN A 84 21.84 -6.16 -2.23
N GLU A 85 21.76 -5.70 -0.98
CA GLU A 85 20.53 -5.78 -0.17
C GLU A 85 19.39 -4.99 -0.79
N GLY A 86 19.70 -3.84 -1.41
CA GLY A 86 18.74 -3.05 -2.19
C GLY A 86 18.17 -3.85 -3.38
N ARG A 87 19.03 -4.54 -4.13
CA ARG A 87 18.60 -5.41 -5.24
C ARG A 87 17.70 -6.55 -4.78
N GLU A 88 18.05 -7.19 -3.66
CA GLU A 88 17.26 -8.28 -3.08
C GLU A 88 15.85 -7.81 -2.68
N ASN A 89 15.76 -6.67 -2.00
CA ASN A 89 14.45 -6.08 -1.65
C ASN A 89 13.64 -5.65 -2.88
N LEU A 90 14.27 -5.07 -3.90
CA LEU A 90 13.59 -4.74 -5.16
C LEU A 90 13.04 -5.96 -5.89
N LYS A 91 13.73 -7.12 -5.81
CA LYS A 91 13.22 -8.39 -6.35
C LYS A 91 11.92 -8.80 -5.64
N VAL A 92 11.86 -8.67 -4.31
CA VAL A 92 10.66 -8.97 -3.53
C VAL A 92 9.49 -8.07 -3.95
N PHE A 93 9.69 -6.76 -4.08
CA PHE A 93 8.64 -5.85 -4.55
C PHE A 93 8.18 -6.18 -5.98
N ARG A 94 9.11 -6.51 -6.87
CA ARG A 94 8.78 -6.88 -8.25
C ARG A 94 7.96 -8.16 -8.28
N GLU A 95 8.31 -9.14 -7.47
CA GLU A 95 7.60 -10.40 -7.37
C GLU A 95 6.18 -10.22 -6.81
N LEU A 96 6.00 -9.43 -5.73
CA LEU A 96 4.69 -9.08 -5.19
C LEU A 96 3.83 -8.36 -6.23
N ASN A 97 4.39 -7.36 -6.91
CA ASN A 97 3.67 -6.63 -7.96
C ASN A 97 3.30 -7.52 -9.16
N ARG A 98 4.15 -8.49 -9.50
CA ARG A 98 3.85 -9.48 -10.54
C ARG A 98 2.67 -10.35 -10.12
N GLN A 99 2.72 -10.89 -8.91
CA GLN A 99 1.66 -11.72 -8.35
C GLN A 99 0.32 -10.97 -8.26
N ASN A 100 0.34 -9.73 -7.77
CA ASN A 100 -0.84 -8.88 -7.70
C ASN A 100 -1.44 -8.63 -9.09
N ARG A 101 -0.62 -8.36 -10.11
CA ARG A 101 -1.10 -8.21 -11.50
C ARG A 101 -1.70 -9.50 -12.06
N GLU A 102 -1.09 -10.65 -11.78
CA GLU A 102 -1.60 -11.96 -12.21
C GLU A 102 -2.95 -12.26 -11.55
N MET A 103 -3.06 -12.03 -10.24
CA MET A 103 -4.31 -12.15 -9.49
C MET A 103 -5.39 -11.24 -10.05
N PHE A 104 -5.05 -9.96 -10.27
CA PHE A 104 -5.98 -8.97 -10.82
C PHE A 104 -6.50 -9.39 -12.22
N LYS A 105 -5.63 -9.87 -13.08
CA LYS A 105 -6.04 -10.39 -14.41
C LYS A 105 -7.00 -11.57 -14.30
N LYS A 106 -6.83 -12.44 -13.31
CA LYS A 106 -7.70 -13.61 -13.08
C LYS A 106 -9.11 -13.23 -12.64
N THR A 107 -9.31 -12.07 -12.02
CA THR A 107 -10.65 -11.63 -11.62
C THR A 107 -11.54 -11.37 -12.83
N GLY A 108 -10.97 -10.95 -13.97
CA GLY A 108 -11.74 -10.56 -15.16
C GLY A 108 -12.64 -9.33 -14.96
N GLU A 109 -12.61 -8.74 -13.77
CA GLU A 109 -13.48 -7.62 -13.38
C GLU A 109 -12.87 -6.26 -13.75
N LYS A 110 -13.74 -5.26 -13.93
CA LYS A 110 -13.35 -3.86 -14.10
C LYS A 110 -13.75 -3.08 -12.86
N PHE A 111 -12.86 -2.20 -12.43
CA PHE A 111 -13.07 -1.39 -11.24
C PHE A 111 -12.94 0.09 -11.56
N ASP A 112 -13.77 0.88 -10.90
CA ASP A 112 -13.79 2.33 -11.04
C ASP A 112 -12.77 3.01 -10.12
N GLY A 113 -12.27 2.29 -9.11
CA GLY A 113 -11.28 2.81 -8.18
C GLY A 113 -10.41 1.74 -7.53
N GLU A 114 -9.42 2.21 -6.79
CA GLU A 114 -8.50 1.40 -6.00
C GLU A 114 -8.27 2.06 -4.64
N LEU A 115 -8.36 1.30 -3.55
CA LEU A 115 -7.79 1.70 -2.28
C LEU A 115 -6.30 1.32 -2.31
N VAL A 116 -5.45 2.30 -2.61
CA VAL A 116 -4.01 2.08 -2.82
C VAL A 116 -3.28 1.75 -1.53
N TYR A 117 -3.66 2.39 -0.43
CA TYR A 117 -3.04 2.18 0.87
C TYR A 117 -3.93 2.71 2.00
N LEU A 118 -4.03 1.97 3.10
CA LEU A 118 -4.66 2.40 4.35
C LEU A 118 -3.83 1.89 5.53
N ASN A 119 -3.37 2.78 6.38
CA ASN A 119 -2.66 2.39 7.58
C ASN A 119 -2.85 3.36 8.74
N ILE A 120 -2.93 2.79 9.95
CA ILE A 120 -2.84 3.49 11.24
C ILE A 120 -1.69 2.88 12.01
N ILE A 121 -0.82 3.69 12.60
CA ILE A 121 0.28 3.22 13.45
C ILE A 121 -0.28 2.35 14.60
N ARG A 122 0.40 1.26 14.87
CA ARG A 122 -0.13 0.16 15.71
C ARG A 122 -0.66 0.62 17.07
N ASN A 123 0.07 1.47 17.77
CA ASN A 123 -0.28 1.96 19.11
C ASN A 123 -1.40 3.03 19.13
N LYS A 124 -1.95 3.38 17.96
CA LYS A 124 -3.06 4.34 17.83
C LYS A 124 -4.31 3.73 17.19
N ARG A 125 -4.29 2.42 16.92
CA ARG A 125 -5.46 1.66 16.45
C ARG A 125 -6.56 1.59 17.51
N GLY A 126 -7.75 1.10 17.16
CA GLY A 126 -8.89 0.94 18.08
C GLY A 126 -9.60 2.23 18.48
N ARG A 127 -9.36 3.36 17.77
CA ARG A 127 -9.95 4.68 18.06
C ARG A 127 -10.85 5.21 16.93
N GLY A 128 -11.35 4.32 16.08
CA GLY A 128 -12.23 4.68 14.95
C GLY A 128 -11.54 5.39 13.77
N MET A 129 -10.24 5.77 13.89
CA MET A 129 -9.55 6.51 12.83
C MET A 129 -9.41 5.74 11.52
N GLY A 130 -9.19 4.42 11.59
CA GLY A 130 -9.15 3.56 10.41
C GLY A 130 -10.48 3.55 9.68
N THR A 131 -11.58 3.45 10.41
CA THR A 131 -12.94 3.53 9.86
C THR A 131 -13.16 4.88 9.19
N ARG A 132 -12.78 5.99 9.82
CA ARG A 132 -12.94 7.32 9.23
C ARG A 132 -12.14 7.50 7.94
N LEU A 133 -10.89 7.07 7.92
CA LEU A 133 -10.07 7.12 6.69
C LEU A 133 -10.62 6.21 5.59
N TRP A 134 -11.19 5.06 5.96
CA TRP A 134 -11.89 4.18 5.02
C TRP A 134 -13.10 4.88 4.40
N GLU A 135 -13.96 5.50 5.23
CA GLU A 135 -15.14 6.23 4.73
C GLU A 135 -14.72 7.42 3.84
N ASP A 136 -13.70 8.20 4.25
CA ASP A 136 -13.17 9.30 3.42
C ASP A 136 -12.74 8.83 2.01
N ALA A 137 -12.08 7.66 1.92
CA ALA A 137 -11.65 7.09 0.63
C ALA A 137 -12.83 6.56 -0.19
N LYS A 138 -13.77 5.90 0.47
CA LYS A 138 -15.00 5.37 -0.12
C LYS A 138 -15.85 6.50 -0.70
N ASP A 139 -16.08 7.55 0.10
CA ASP A 139 -16.87 8.72 -0.32
C ASP A 139 -16.20 9.42 -1.50
N PHE A 140 -14.89 9.60 -1.47
CA PHE A 140 -14.14 10.15 -2.62
C PHE A 140 -14.39 9.38 -3.91
N ILE A 141 -14.34 8.04 -3.88
CA ILE A 141 -14.56 7.21 -5.07
C ILE A 141 -16.01 7.35 -5.54
N LYS A 142 -16.97 7.26 -4.62
CA LYS A 142 -18.41 7.37 -4.89
C LYS A 142 -18.80 8.72 -5.47
N GLU A 143 -18.40 9.82 -4.84
CA GLU A 143 -18.69 11.21 -5.26
C GLU A 143 -18.11 11.54 -6.64
N ASN A 144 -17.06 10.81 -7.05
CA ASN A 144 -16.50 10.93 -8.39
C ASN A 144 -17.05 9.89 -9.38
N GLY A 145 -18.27 9.33 -9.10
CA GLY A 145 -18.99 8.45 -10.00
C GLY A 145 -18.49 7.01 -10.04
N GLY A 146 -17.71 6.57 -9.04
CA GLY A 146 -17.32 5.17 -8.91
C GLY A 146 -18.47 4.33 -8.39
N LYS A 147 -18.65 3.14 -8.95
CA LYS A 147 -19.63 2.14 -8.52
C LYS A 147 -19.01 1.03 -7.69
N ASN A 148 -17.71 0.81 -7.86
CA ASN A 148 -16.94 -0.20 -7.15
C ASN A 148 -15.47 0.21 -7.05
N PHE A 149 -14.74 -0.48 -6.17
CA PHE A 149 -13.30 -0.41 -6.12
C PHE A 149 -12.71 -1.71 -5.56
N PHE A 150 -11.42 -1.91 -5.79
CA PHE A 150 -10.67 -3.05 -5.27
C PHE A 150 -9.46 -2.60 -4.48
N PHE A 151 -8.82 -3.56 -3.79
CA PHE A 151 -7.52 -3.39 -3.15
C PHE A 151 -6.83 -4.72 -2.93
N PHE A 152 -5.51 -4.63 -2.80
CA PHE A 152 -4.66 -5.75 -2.40
C PHE A 152 -4.39 -5.72 -0.90
N THR A 153 -4.40 -6.89 -0.28
CA THR A 153 -3.99 -7.07 1.11
C THR A 153 -3.43 -8.48 1.32
N ASP A 154 -2.95 -8.78 2.50
CA ASP A 154 -2.36 -10.08 2.84
C ASP A 154 -2.56 -10.44 4.31
N THR A 155 -2.08 -11.63 4.70
CA THR A 155 -2.20 -12.16 6.07
C THR A 155 -1.38 -11.40 7.12
N THR A 156 -0.51 -10.45 6.74
CA THR A 156 0.20 -9.58 7.69
C THR A 156 -0.60 -8.33 8.06
N CYS A 157 -1.67 -8.06 7.30
CA CYS A 157 -2.60 -6.97 7.49
C CYS A 157 -3.82 -7.41 8.29
N ASP A 158 -4.56 -6.45 8.83
CA ASP A 158 -5.85 -6.68 9.47
C ASP A 158 -6.95 -6.76 8.39
N TYR A 159 -6.96 -7.86 7.63
CA TYR A 159 -7.91 -8.04 6.53
C TYR A 159 -9.36 -8.23 7.01
N LYS A 160 -9.57 -8.68 8.26
CA LYS A 160 -10.91 -8.81 8.86
C LYS A 160 -11.62 -7.48 8.96
N PHE A 161 -10.89 -6.39 9.20
CA PHE A 161 -11.42 -5.03 9.15
C PHE A 161 -12.20 -4.76 7.86
N TYR A 162 -11.72 -5.22 6.73
CA TYR A 162 -12.39 -5.02 5.44
C TYR A 162 -13.62 -5.93 5.27
N GLU A 163 -13.56 -7.15 5.78
CA GLU A 163 -14.71 -8.07 5.79
C GLU A 163 -15.86 -7.48 6.63
N GLU A 164 -15.55 -6.88 7.79
CA GLU A 164 -16.51 -6.15 8.64
C GLU A 164 -17.10 -4.89 7.94
N LYS A 165 -16.39 -4.34 6.96
CA LYS A 165 -16.87 -3.23 6.12
C LYS A 165 -17.69 -3.67 4.91
N GLY A 166 -17.99 -4.96 4.79
CA GLY A 166 -18.79 -5.51 3.68
C GLY A 166 -17.98 -5.77 2.40
N CYS A 167 -16.65 -5.77 2.48
CA CYS A 167 -15.81 -6.11 1.33
C CYS A 167 -15.84 -7.61 1.06
N VAL A 168 -15.87 -7.98 -0.21
CA VAL A 168 -15.88 -9.37 -0.67
C VAL A 168 -14.50 -9.75 -1.19
N ARG A 169 -13.94 -10.88 -0.70
CA ARG A 169 -12.72 -11.45 -1.24
C ARG A 169 -13.01 -12.12 -2.57
N ILE A 170 -12.40 -11.64 -3.66
CA ILE A 170 -12.63 -12.12 -5.03
C ILE A 170 -11.48 -12.94 -5.60
N CYS A 171 -10.29 -12.84 -5.03
CA CYS A 171 -9.14 -13.63 -5.45
C CYS A 171 -8.20 -13.87 -4.27
N GLN A 172 -7.53 -15.02 -4.25
CA GLN A 172 -6.46 -15.30 -3.31
C GLN A 172 -5.34 -16.11 -3.97
N SER A 173 -4.14 -15.96 -3.43
CA SER A 173 -2.95 -16.70 -3.81
C SER A 173 -2.04 -16.88 -2.62
N GLU A 174 -1.20 -17.91 -2.65
CA GLU A 174 -0.19 -18.14 -1.62
C GLU A 174 1.20 -17.93 -2.19
N LYS A 175 2.09 -17.35 -1.41
CA LYS A 175 3.45 -17.06 -1.82
C LYS A 175 4.41 -17.21 -0.64
N ILE A 176 5.54 -17.84 -0.91
CA ILE A 176 6.68 -17.82 0.01
C ILE A 176 7.62 -16.71 -0.46
N LEU A 177 7.85 -15.74 0.41
CA LEU A 177 8.76 -14.62 0.15
C LEU A 177 9.93 -14.68 1.12
N ASP A 178 11.11 -14.40 0.61
CA ASP A 178 12.28 -14.15 1.44
C ASP A 178 12.32 -12.67 1.81
N LEU A 179 12.10 -12.39 3.08
CA LEU A 179 12.08 -11.05 3.63
C LEU A 179 13.30 -10.86 4.55
N GLY A 180 14.46 -10.59 3.95
CA GLY A 180 15.71 -10.37 4.69
C GLY A 180 16.24 -11.65 5.33
N GLY A 181 16.27 -12.77 4.60
CA GLY A 181 16.73 -14.08 5.06
C GLY A 181 15.68 -14.89 5.83
N GLN A 182 14.47 -14.35 6.02
CA GLN A 182 13.36 -15.07 6.63
C GLN A 182 12.31 -15.44 5.57
N ARG A 183 12.11 -16.73 5.34
CA ARG A 183 11.04 -17.22 4.49
C ARG A 183 9.69 -17.05 5.21
N LYS A 184 8.81 -16.23 4.65
CA LYS A 184 7.45 -16.03 5.14
C LYS A 184 6.44 -16.56 4.13
N HIS A 185 5.54 -17.40 4.60
CA HIS A 185 4.37 -17.82 3.84
C HIS A 185 3.28 -16.77 3.98
N LEU A 186 2.92 -16.13 2.87
CA LEU A 186 1.90 -15.10 2.81
C LEU A 186 0.72 -15.58 1.96
N LYS A 187 -0.48 -15.35 2.45
CA LYS A 187 -1.68 -15.41 1.62
C LYS A 187 -1.99 -14.00 1.16
N LEU A 188 -2.04 -13.82 -0.15
CA LEU A 188 -2.35 -12.56 -0.81
C LEU A 188 -3.81 -12.57 -1.22
N PHE A 189 -4.50 -11.46 -1.06
CA PHE A 189 -5.93 -11.32 -1.32
C PHE A 189 -6.21 -10.12 -2.20
N ILE A 190 -7.24 -10.23 -3.05
CA ILE A 190 -7.92 -9.10 -3.65
C ILE A 190 -9.33 -9.05 -3.06
N TYR A 191 -9.67 -7.90 -2.53
CA TYR A 191 -11.03 -7.58 -2.09
C TYR A 191 -11.65 -6.56 -3.01
N LYS A 192 -12.98 -6.61 -3.15
CA LYS A 192 -13.79 -5.59 -3.77
C LYS A 192 -14.82 -5.02 -2.81
N TYR A 193 -15.23 -3.80 -3.07
CA TYR A 193 -16.36 -3.13 -2.45
C TYR A 193 -17.26 -2.57 -3.54
N GLU A 194 -18.58 -2.77 -3.41
CA GLU A 194 -19.62 -2.21 -4.28
C GLU A 194 -20.46 -1.23 -3.45
N PHE A 195 -20.84 -0.10 -4.07
CA PHE A 195 -21.64 0.96 -3.40
C PHE A 195 -23.13 0.66 -3.41
#